data_27f362b011390a925c1acf5401742aee
#
_entry.id   27f362b011390a925c1acf5401742aee
#
_cell.length_a   1.000
_cell.length_b   1.000
_cell.length_c   1.000
_cell.angle_alpha   90.00
_cell.angle_beta   90.00
_cell.angle_gamma   90.00
#
_symmetry.space_group_name_H-M   'P 1'
#
loop_
_entity.id
_entity.type
_entity.pdbx_description
1 polymer ?
#
loop_
_entity_poly.entity_id
_entity_poly.type
_entity_poly.pdbx_seq_one_letter_code
_entity_poly.pdbx_strand_id
1 'polypeptide(L)'
;MGRNLTKEELKRHKEKALAKMEHYIDSLINSPVSKTRGKADKLSYWLEDWSTFLDFESRFSPSSLRRYKRGEIIKVHLGYNIGSEEGGLHYCVVVEKNNSKSSPVITVVPLTSVKKKSDVDHLHKGCIYLGNEPYTGLVSKITYIQRPLEKKVFDLKKEVDATYKTHPEDMHKFQKDLEDCARDLLLLKRMRNEINKAKLGSIALVGQITTISKIRIYDPKTNFDILSNVKLSNEKLDRIDQEIISNFTNRKI
;
A
#
# COMPACT_ATOMS: atom_id res chain seq x y z
N MET A 1 5.69 27.84 16.88
CA MET A 1 5.55 29.25 16.48
C MET A 1 6.43 29.49 15.24
N GLY A 2 5.79 29.79 14.09
CA GLY A 2 6.52 30.19 12.88
C GLY A 2 7.19 31.55 13.14
N ARG A 3 8.51 31.64 12.87
CA ARG A 3 9.20 32.94 12.84
C ARG A 3 8.63 33.73 11.66
N ASN A 4 8.24 35.00 11.88
CA ASN A 4 7.90 35.89 10.77
C ASN A 4 9.19 36.26 10.00
N LEU A 5 9.61 35.39 9.11
CA LEU A 5 10.77 35.58 8.26
C LEU A 5 10.39 36.43 7.05
N THR A 6 11.30 37.33 6.66
CA THR A 6 11.18 38.06 5.39
C THR A 6 11.31 37.10 4.20
N LYS A 7 10.90 37.53 3.03
CA LYS A 7 11.00 36.74 1.79
C LYS A 7 12.44 36.35 1.48
N GLU A 8 13.39 37.23 1.75
CA GLU A 8 14.83 37.03 1.57
C GLU A 8 15.39 36.01 2.58
N GLU A 9 14.95 36.07 3.84
CA GLU A 9 15.32 35.09 4.86
C GLU A 9 14.75 33.71 4.54
N LEU A 10 13.52 33.62 4.04
CA LEU A 10 12.93 32.38 3.58
C LEU A 10 13.69 31.76 2.41
N LYS A 11 14.13 32.58 1.42
CA LYS A 11 14.94 32.11 0.29
C LYS A 11 16.28 31.54 0.78
N ARG A 12 17.00 32.27 1.64
CA ARG A 12 18.28 31.78 2.21
C ARG A 12 18.10 30.49 3.01
N HIS A 13 17.02 30.41 3.81
CA HIS A 13 16.72 29.20 4.58
C HIS A 13 16.41 28.00 3.67
N LYS A 14 15.62 28.20 2.61
CA LYS A 14 15.36 27.19 1.58
C LYS A 14 16.65 26.70 0.93
N GLU A 15 17.50 27.61 0.46
CA GLU A 15 18.77 27.28 -0.20
C GLU A 15 19.68 26.46 0.71
N LYS A 16 19.80 26.88 1.97
CA LYS A 16 20.60 26.14 2.97
C LYS A 16 20.04 24.73 3.23
N ALA A 17 18.70 24.58 3.29
CA ALA A 17 18.08 23.29 3.53
C ALA A 17 18.26 22.34 2.34
N LEU A 18 18.07 22.83 1.12
CA LEU A 18 18.25 22.06 -0.11
C LEU A 18 19.71 21.65 -0.30
N ALA A 19 20.67 22.57 -0.14
CA ALA A 19 22.10 22.26 -0.24
C ALA A 19 22.54 21.19 0.78
N LYS A 20 21.99 21.22 2.01
CA LYS A 20 22.28 20.18 3.01
C LYS A 20 21.74 18.82 2.59
N MET A 21 20.54 18.76 2.00
CA MET A 21 19.95 17.52 1.51
C MET A 21 20.71 16.97 0.31
N GLU A 22 21.05 17.83 -0.65
CA GLU A 22 21.86 17.51 -1.82
C GLU A 22 23.21 16.90 -1.41
N HIS A 23 23.95 17.60 -0.54
CA HIS A 23 25.23 17.09 -0.01
C HIS A 23 25.09 15.71 0.65
N TYR A 24 24.01 15.48 1.42
CA TYR A 24 23.76 14.19 2.04
C TYR A 24 23.50 13.10 0.99
N ILE A 25 22.66 13.37 -0.01
CA ILE A 25 22.37 12.42 -1.09
C ILE A 25 23.64 12.11 -1.88
N ASP A 26 24.44 13.12 -2.22
CA ASP A 26 25.72 12.94 -2.91
C ASP A 26 26.69 12.07 -2.11
N SER A 27 26.75 12.25 -0.80
CA SER A 27 27.56 11.39 0.07
C SER A 27 27.13 9.91 0.04
N LEU A 28 25.82 9.65 -0.11
CA LEU A 28 25.30 8.30 -0.27
C LEU A 28 25.60 7.72 -1.66
N ILE A 29 25.48 8.54 -2.72
CA ILE A 29 25.76 8.15 -4.12
C ILE A 29 27.23 7.78 -4.28
N ASN A 30 28.13 8.58 -3.72
CA ASN A 30 29.59 8.38 -3.80
C ASN A 30 30.11 7.28 -2.86
N SER A 31 29.24 6.64 -2.07
CA SER A 31 29.64 5.55 -1.18
C SER A 31 30.08 4.31 -1.97
N PRO A 32 31.18 3.64 -1.60
CA PRO A 32 31.57 2.36 -2.20
C PRO A 32 30.59 1.22 -1.87
N VAL A 33 29.78 1.39 -0.82
CA VAL A 33 28.85 0.37 -0.33
C VAL A 33 27.54 0.42 -1.10
N SER A 34 27.20 -0.62 -1.84
CA SER A 34 25.95 -0.72 -2.64
C SER A 34 24.69 -0.48 -1.81
N LYS A 35 24.63 -1.01 -0.57
CA LYS A 35 23.49 -0.79 0.34
C LYS A 35 23.29 0.69 0.67
N THR A 36 24.38 1.45 0.78
CA THR A 36 24.35 2.91 1.03
C THR A 36 23.84 3.65 -0.20
N ARG A 37 24.31 3.30 -1.40
CA ARG A 37 23.76 3.87 -2.66
C ARG A 37 22.26 3.61 -2.82
N GLY A 38 21.77 2.41 -2.42
CA GLY A 38 20.34 2.11 -2.41
C GLY A 38 19.51 2.97 -1.44
N LYS A 39 20.14 3.64 -0.45
CA LYS A 39 19.45 4.65 0.37
C LYS A 39 19.27 5.97 -0.40
N ALA A 40 20.26 6.38 -1.20
CA ALA A 40 20.14 7.56 -2.05
C ALA A 40 18.93 7.43 -3.01
N ASP A 41 18.83 6.30 -3.70
CA ASP A 41 17.72 5.98 -4.59
C ASP A 41 16.36 6.11 -3.90
N LYS A 42 16.19 5.44 -2.75
CA LYS A 42 14.94 5.48 -1.98
C LYS A 42 14.59 6.89 -1.47
N LEU A 43 15.60 7.66 -1.03
CA LEU A 43 15.40 9.01 -0.53
C LEU A 43 15.00 9.96 -1.66
N SER A 44 15.64 9.84 -2.83
CA SER A 44 15.31 10.65 -4.01
C SER A 44 13.90 10.42 -4.49
N TYR A 45 13.48 9.14 -4.62
CA TYR A 45 12.08 8.80 -4.92
C TYR A 45 11.09 9.34 -3.87
N TRP A 46 11.47 9.27 -2.59
CA TRP A 46 10.61 9.81 -1.54
C TRP A 46 10.44 11.33 -1.64
N LEU A 47 11.49 12.07 -1.94
CA LEU A 47 11.42 13.53 -2.11
C LEU A 47 10.52 13.92 -3.28
N GLU A 48 10.56 13.16 -4.37
CA GLU A 48 9.67 13.31 -5.53
C GLU A 48 8.20 13.04 -5.16
N ASP A 49 7.93 11.89 -4.53
CA ASP A 49 6.59 11.52 -4.05
C ASP A 49 6.06 12.54 -3.05
N TRP A 50 6.89 12.98 -2.11
CA TRP A 50 6.51 13.96 -1.09
C TRP A 50 6.15 15.31 -1.70
N SER A 51 6.94 15.80 -2.65
CA SER A 51 6.62 17.02 -3.41
C SER A 51 5.27 16.89 -4.12
N THR A 52 5.02 15.74 -4.74
CA THR A 52 3.75 15.44 -5.42
C THR A 52 2.57 15.45 -4.42
N PHE A 53 2.74 14.90 -3.21
CA PHE A 53 1.70 14.95 -2.19
C PHE A 53 1.41 16.38 -1.72
N LEU A 54 2.45 17.21 -1.53
CA LEU A 54 2.30 18.61 -1.14
C LEU A 54 1.56 19.43 -2.22
N ASP A 55 1.90 19.25 -3.48
CA ASP A 55 1.24 19.92 -4.60
C ASP A 55 -0.24 19.51 -4.74
N PHE A 56 -0.57 18.28 -4.38
CA PHE A 56 -1.92 17.75 -4.47
C PHE A 56 -2.76 18.01 -3.21
N GLU A 57 -2.14 18.31 -2.06
CA GLU A 57 -2.81 18.41 -0.75
C GLU A 57 -4.02 19.37 -0.77
N SER A 58 -3.88 20.54 -1.38
CA SER A 58 -4.94 21.56 -1.45
C SER A 58 -6.17 21.12 -2.26
N ARG A 59 -6.02 20.16 -3.17
CA ARG A 59 -7.07 19.62 -4.04
C ARG A 59 -7.57 18.25 -3.59
N PHE A 60 -6.92 17.65 -2.60
CA PHE A 60 -7.26 16.32 -2.13
C PHE A 60 -8.55 16.32 -1.33
N SER A 61 -9.51 15.50 -1.74
CA SER A 61 -10.72 15.21 -0.98
C SER A 61 -10.71 13.78 -0.46
N PRO A 62 -10.66 13.55 0.86
CA PRO A 62 -10.72 12.20 1.43
C PRO A 62 -11.98 11.44 1.01
N SER A 63 -13.08 12.17 0.75
CA SER A 63 -14.36 11.58 0.34
C SER A 63 -14.35 11.00 -1.08
N SER A 64 -13.32 11.30 -1.90
CA SER A 64 -13.13 10.67 -3.21
C SER A 64 -12.65 9.22 -3.09
N LEU A 65 -12.03 8.86 -1.96
CA LEU A 65 -11.60 7.50 -1.69
C LEU A 65 -12.77 6.63 -1.18
N ARG A 66 -12.59 5.32 -1.28
CA ARG A 66 -13.52 4.38 -0.64
C ARG A 66 -13.51 4.53 0.89
N ARG A 67 -14.54 4.01 1.57
CA ARG A 67 -14.52 3.90 3.03
C ARG A 67 -13.63 2.73 3.45
N TYR A 68 -12.69 2.98 4.35
CA TYR A 68 -11.84 1.96 4.95
C TYR A 68 -12.46 1.44 6.25
N LYS A 69 -12.40 0.13 6.44
CA LYS A 69 -12.94 -0.56 7.62
C LYS A 69 -11.80 -1.15 8.44
N ARG A 70 -12.02 -1.28 9.75
CA ARG A 70 -11.10 -1.98 10.63
C ARG A 70 -10.75 -3.37 10.09
N GLY A 71 -9.48 -3.72 10.16
CA GLY A 71 -8.92 -4.99 9.70
C GLY A 71 -8.60 -5.03 8.20
N GLU A 72 -9.02 -4.07 7.40
CA GLU A 72 -8.65 -4.03 5.99
C GLU A 72 -7.15 -3.81 5.83
N ILE A 73 -6.59 -4.54 4.86
CA ILE A 73 -5.21 -4.39 4.45
C ILE A 73 -5.15 -3.32 3.37
N ILE A 74 -4.31 -2.32 3.60
CA ILE A 74 -4.05 -1.25 2.64
C ILE A 74 -2.55 -1.14 2.38
N LYS A 75 -2.16 -0.61 1.24
CA LYS A 75 -0.78 -0.31 0.88
C LYS A 75 -0.58 1.19 0.92
N VAL A 76 0.36 1.65 1.71
CA VAL A 76 0.58 3.07 1.95
C VAL A 76 2.06 3.42 1.84
N HIS A 77 2.34 4.67 1.49
CA HIS A 77 3.70 5.19 1.53
C HIS A 77 3.98 5.79 2.91
N LEU A 78 4.76 5.07 3.74
CA LEU A 78 5.11 5.51 5.10
C LEU A 78 6.14 6.66 5.12
N GLY A 79 6.83 6.90 4.02
CA GLY A 79 7.87 7.92 3.91
C GLY A 79 9.27 7.34 4.03
N TYR A 80 10.27 8.20 3.92
CA TYR A 80 11.65 7.86 4.25
C TYR A 80 11.89 8.24 5.71
N ASN A 81 11.84 7.26 6.59
CA ASN A 81 11.92 7.44 8.04
C ASN A 81 13.35 7.19 8.55
N ILE A 82 13.61 7.54 9.82
CA ILE A 82 14.95 7.53 10.39
C ILE A 82 15.16 6.26 11.24
N GLY A 83 16.35 5.67 11.13
CA GLY A 83 16.76 4.55 11.97
C GLY A 83 15.96 3.28 11.71
N SER A 84 15.24 2.81 12.72
CA SER A 84 14.46 1.56 12.70
C SER A 84 12.97 1.80 12.48
N GLU A 85 12.54 3.02 12.22
CA GLU A 85 11.16 3.31 11.86
C GLU A 85 10.84 2.65 10.51
N GLU A 86 9.66 2.03 10.41
CA GLU A 86 9.22 1.43 9.15
C GLU A 86 8.93 2.51 8.12
N GLY A 87 9.49 2.38 6.92
CA GLY A 87 9.40 3.38 5.87
C GLY A 87 9.24 2.80 4.47
N GLY A 88 8.91 3.65 3.50
CA GLY A 88 8.66 3.26 2.12
C GLY A 88 7.23 2.77 1.89
N LEU A 89 7.02 2.04 0.80
CA LEU A 89 5.71 1.52 0.41
C LEU A 89 5.45 0.19 1.11
N HIS A 90 4.55 0.19 2.10
CA HIS A 90 4.26 -0.96 2.94
C HIS A 90 2.78 -1.33 2.98
N TYR A 91 2.51 -2.62 3.20
CA TYR A 91 1.19 -3.06 3.64
C TYR A 91 0.97 -2.63 5.09
N CYS A 92 -0.25 -2.22 5.39
CA CYS A 92 -0.67 -1.86 6.73
C CYS A 92 -2.06 -2.41 7.01
N VAL A 93 -2.38 -2.65 8.27
CA VAL A 93 -3.73 -2.99 8.70
C VAL A 93 -4.40 -1.76 9.31
N VAL A 94 -5.64 -1.48 8.90
CA VAL A 94 -6.47 -0.41 9.48
C VAL A 94 -6.95 -0.84 10.86
N VAL A 95 -6.67 -0.05 11.90
CA VAL A 95 -7.03 -0.40 13.28
C VAL A 95 -8.17 0.44 13.86
N GLU A 96 -8.58 1.51 13.20
CA GLU A 96 -9.71 2.32 13.64
C GLU A 96 -11.04 1.58 13.49
N LYS A 97 -11.88 1.61 14.53
CA LYS A 97 -13.25 1.06 14.48
C LYS A 97 -14.15 1.83 13.52
N ASN A 98 -14.06 3.16 13.56
CA ASN A 98 -14.92 4.07 12.83
C ASN A 98 -14.09 5.13 12.13
N ASN A 99 -13.53 4.79 10.95
CA ASN A 99 -12.90 5.79 10.12
C ASN A 99 -13.95 6.44 9.20
N SER A 100 -14.23 7.73 9.40
CA SER A 100 -15.13 8.48 8.52
C SER A 100 -14.55 8.56 7.11
N LYS A 101 -15.42 8.50 6.10
CA LYS A 101 -15.02 8.72 4.71
C LYS A 101 -14.40 10.11 4.51
N SER A 102 -14.91 11.12 5.23
CA SER A 102 -14.43 12.51 5.20
C SER A 102 -13.18 12.76 6.06
N SER A 103 -12.80 11.83 6.95
CA SER A 103 -11.55 11.99 7.73
C SER A 103 -10.34 12.06 6.81
N PRO A 104 -9.47 13.08 6.92
CA PRO A 104 -8.27 13.21 6.11
C PRO A 104 -7.16 12.23 6.51
N VAL A 105 -7.28 11.61 7.68
CA VAL A 105 -6.27 10.71 8.24
C VAL A 105 -6.84 9.32 8.55
N ILE A 106 -5.95 8.37 8.73
CA ILE A 106 -6.26 6.99 9.09
C ILE A 106 -5.14 6.40 9.95
N THR A 107 -5.52 5.66 11.00
CA THR A 107 -4.56 4.99 11.88
C THR A 107 -4.35 3.55 11.44
N VAL A 108 -3.09 3.17 11.31
CA VAL A 108 -2.68 1.89 10.77
C VAL A 108 -1.54 1.26 11.59
N VAL A 109 -1.43 -0.05 11.51
CA VAL A 109 -0.27 -0.83 11.97
C VAL A 109 0.47 -1.32 10.73
N PRO A 110 1.77 -0.98 10.56
CA PRO A 110 2.57 -1.46 9.46
C PRO A 110 2.76 -2.99 9.51
N LEU A 111 2.86 -3.60 8.33
CA LEU A 111 3.16 -5.01 8.17
C LEU A 111 4.53 -5.19 7.52
N THR A 112 5.33 -6.10 8.04
CA THR A 112 6.59 -6.51 7.42
C THR A 112 6.55 -8.00 7.07
N SER A 113 7.36 -8.39 6.06
CA SER A 113 7.43 -9.80 5.65
C SER A 113 8.36 -10.60 6.55
N VAL A 114 7.98 -11.83 6.86
CA VAL A 114 8.86 -12.81 7.52
C VAL A 114 10.07 -13.07 6.63
N LYS A 115 11.27 -12.99 7.19
CA LYS A 115 12.53 -13.33 6.52
C LYS A 115 12.88 -14.79 6.81
N LYS A 116 13.67 -15.44 5.93
CA LYS A 116 14.09 -16.84 6.11
C LYS A 116 14.75 -17.17 7.46
N LYS A 117 15.34 -16.16 8.11
CA LYS A 117 16.00 -16.29 9.43
C LYS A 117 15.17 -15.73 10.59
N SER A 118 13.91 -15.33 10.34
CA SER A 118 13.05 -14.82 11.42
C SER A 118 12.57 -15.98 12.28
N ASP A 119 12.80 -15.86 13.58
CA ASP A 119 12.16 -16.70 14.57
C ASP A 119 10.78 -16.13 14.88
N VAL A 120 9.75 -16.79 14.34
CA VAL A 120 8.35 -16.32 14.46
C VAL A 120 7.73 -16.68 15.83
N ASP A 121 8.36 -17.57 16.57
CA ASP A 121 7.92 -17.98 17.90
C ASP A 121 8.47 -17.04 18.99
N HIS A 122 9.58 -16.34 18.70
CA HIS A 122 10.21 -15.38 19.62
C HIS A 122 10.34 -13.99 18.96
N LEU A 123 9.21 -13.38 18.66
CA LEU A 123 9.17 -12.02 18.13
C LEU A 123 9.43 -10.98 19.24
N HIS A 124 10.02 -9.86 18.86
CA HIS A 124 10.16 -8.72 19.77
C HIS A 124 8.79 -8.24 20.24
N LYS A 125 8.75 -7.67 21.46
CA LYS A 125 7.57 -7.00 22.00
C LYS A 125 7.06 -5.96 21.00
N GLY A 126 5.75 -5.86 20.83
CA GLY A 126 5.15 -5.00 19.81
C GLY A 126 5.07 -5.62 18.43
N CYS A 127 5.39 -6.91 18.27
CA CYS A 127 5.31 -7.63 17.00
C CYS A 127 4.37 -8.84 17.12
N ILE A 128 3.51 -9.04 16.11
CA ILE A 128 2.58 -10.18 16.07
C ILE A 128 2.71 -10.92 14.75
N TYR A 129 2.90 -12.23 14.81
CA TYR A 129 2.87 -13.07 13.62
C TYR A 129 1.43 -13.29 13.15
N LEU A 130 1.16 -12.92 11.92
CA LEU A 130 -0.15 -13.03 11.27
C LEU A 130 -0.26 -14.24 10.34
N GLY A 131 0.83 -14.99 10.16
CA GLY A 131 0.87 -16.05 9.15
C GLY A 131 0.72 -15.49 7.73
N ASN A 132 0.05 -16.27 6.88
CA ASN A 132 -0.22 -15.90 5.48
C ASN A 132 -1.59 -15.22 5.30
N GLU A 133 -2.27 -14.87 6.37
CA GLU A 133 -3.65 -14.40 6.31
C GLU A 133 -3.87 -13.18 5.40
N PRO A 134 -2.99 -12.13 5.40
CA PRO A 134 -3.14 -11.02 4.46
C PRO A 134 -3.15 -11.46 2.98
N TYR A 135 -2.48 -12.55 2.68
CA TYR A 135 -2.35 -13.08 1.32
C TYR A 135 -3.44 -14.08 0.97
N THR A 136 -3.93 -14.83 1.96
CA THR A 136 -5.06 -15.76 1.76
C THR A 136 -6.29 -15.01 1.27
N GLY A 137 -6.59 -13.84 1.82
CA GLY A 137 -7.65 -12.96 1.34
C GLY A 137 -7.47 -12.53 -0.12
N LEU A 138 -6.23 -12.24 -0.52
CA LEU A 138 -5.90 -11.88 -1.89
C LEU A 138 -6.04 -13.08 -2.84
N VAL A 139 -5.58 -14.27 -2.43
CA VAL A 139 -5.76 -15.51 -3.20
C VAL A 139 -7.25 -15.83 -3.41
N SER A 140 -8.07 -15.74 -2.37
CA SER A 140 -9.52 -15.95 -2.47
C SER A 140 -10.17 -14.98 -3.45
N LYS A 141 -9.75 -13.70 -3.42
CA LYS A 141 -10.23 -12.69 -4.35
C LYS A 141 -9.83 -13.01 -5.80
N ILE A 142 -8.61 -13.45 -6.04
CA ILE A 142 -8.18 -13.90 -7.39
C ILE A 142 -9.05 -15.03 -7.89
N THR A 143 -9.26 -16.06 -7.09
CA THR A 143 -10.09 -17.23 -7.46
C THR A 143 -11.53 -16.80 -7.78
N TYR A 144 -12.08 -15.88 -6.99
CA TYR A 144 -13.42 -15.34 -7.22
C TYR A 144 -13.54 -14.58 -8.55
N ILE A 145 -12.55 -13.79 -8.93
CA ILE A 145 -12.55 -13.01 -10.19
C ILE A 145 -12.19 -13.90 -11.38
N GLN A 146 -11.27 -14.84 -11.21
CA GLN A 146 -10.72 -15.66 -12.28
C GLN A 146 -11.76 -16.56 -12.94
N ARG A 147 -12.56 -17.28 -12.15
CA ARG A 147 -13.55 -18.25 -12.66
C ARG A 147 -14.59 -17.63 -13.60
N PRO A 148 -15.29 -16.53 -13.22
CA PRO A 148 -16.23 -15.87 -14.13
C PRO A 148 -15.52 -15.30 -15.38
N LEU A 149 -14.31 -14.79 -15.24
CA LEU A 149 -13.56 -14.22 -16.35
C LEU A 149 -13.13 -15.29 -17.35
N GLU A 150 -12.65 -16.46 -16.89
CA GLU A 150 -12.32 -17.59 -17.76
C GLU A 150 -13.54 -18.03 -18.58
N LYS A 151 -14.70 -18.09 -17.94
CA LYS A 151 -15.95 -18.40 -18.64
C LYS A 151 -16.31 -17.33 -19.67
N LYS A 152 -16.25 -16.04 -19.28
CA LYS A 152 -16.53 -14.91 -20.19
C LYS A 152 -15.61 -14.93 -21.40
N VAL A 153 -14.31 -15.14 -21.20
CA VAL A 153 -13.32 -15.22 -22.29
C VAL A 153 -13.61 -16.40 -23.22
N PHE A 154 -13.97 -17.56 -22.67
CA PHE A 154 -14.33 -18.74 -23.46
C PHE A 154 -15.58 -18.52 -24.31
N ASP A 155 -16.63 -17.95 -23.72
CA ASP A 155 -17.90 -17.68 -24.40
C ASP A 155 -17.68 -16.61 -25.50
N LEU A 156 -16.97 -15.52 -25.16
CA LEU A 156 -16.64 -14.46 -26.12
C LEU A 156 -15.82 -14.98 -27.30
N LYS A 157 -14.85 -15.87 -27.04
CA LYS A 157 -14.07 -16.50 -28.11
C LYS A 157 -14.93 -17.26 -29.10
N LYS A 158 -15.89 -18.05 -28.59
CA LYS A 158 -16.85 -18.80 -29.45
C LYS A 158 -17.70 -17.86 -30.31
N GLU A 159 -18.21 -16.78 -29.72
CA GLU A 159 -19.02 -15.80 -30.45
C GLU A 159 -18.21 -15.07 -31.50
N VAL A 160 -17.00 -14.64 -31.19
CA VAL A 160 -16.06 -14.01 -32.14
C VAL A 160 -15.74 -14.94 -33.30
N ASP A 161 -15.39 -16.22 -33.01
CA ASP A 161 -15.06 -17.20 -34.05
C ASP A 161 -16.26 -17.52 -34.97
N ALA A 162 -17.47 -17.54 -34.42
CA ALA A 162 -18.69 -17.76 -35.17
C ALA A 162 -19.02 -16.55 -36.06
N THR A 163 -18.99 -15.33 -35.50
CA THR A 163 -19.30 -14.08 -36.22
C THR A 163 -18.27 -13.80 -37.30
N TYR A 164 -16.98 -14.06 -37.05
CA TYR A 164 -15.93 -13.90 -38.06
C TYR A 164 -16.19 -14.75 -39.33
N LYS A 165 -16.75 -15.96 -39.14
CA LYS A 165 -17.05 -16.87 -40.26
C LYS A 165 -18.29 -16.50 -41.03
N THR A 166 -19.27 -15.85 -40.39
CA THR A 166 -20.60 -15.59 -40.99
C THR A 166 -20.80 -14.12 -41.34
N HIS A 167 -20.35 -13.20 -40.49
CA HIS A 167 -20.57 -11.76 -40.60
C HIS A 167 -19.33 -10.97 -40.15
N PRO A 168 -18.22 -11.00 -40.91
CA PRO A 168 -16.95 -10.36 -40.49
C PRO A 168 -17.08 -8.83 -40.29
N GLU A 169 -18.07 -8.17 -40.90
CA GLU A 169 -18.36 -6.74 -40.71
C GLU A 169 -18.87 -6.41 -39.31
N ASP A 170 -19.42 -7.40 -38.56
CA ASP A 170 -19.98 -7.23 -37.26
C ASP A 170 -18.93 -7.37 -36.11
N MET A 171 -17.68 -7.57 -36.42
CA MET A 171 -16.60 -7.75 -35.45
C MET A 171 -16.43 -6.56 -34.48
N HIS A 172 -16.79 -5.36 -34.92
CA HIS A 172 -16.72 -4.16 -34.06
C HIS A 172 -17.62 -4.26 -32.79
N LYS A 173 -18.66 -5.09 -32.82
CA LYS A 173 -19.57 -5.31 -31.68
C LYS A 173 -18.86 -5.88 -30.45
N PHE A 174 -17.77 -6.63 -30.63
CA PHE A 174 -16.99 -7.26 -29.56
C PHE A 174 -15.90 -6.38 -28.97
N GLN A 175 -15.62 -5.20 -29.52
CA GLN A 175 -14.50 -4.36 -29.10
C GLN A 175 -14.56 -4.05 -27.61
N LYS A 176 -15.72 -3.63 -27.11
CA LYS A 176 -15.92 -3.29 -25.68
C LYS A 176 -15.70 -4.48 -24.77
N ASP A 177 -16.22 -5.65 -25.12
CA ASP A 177 -16.07 -6.86 -24.33
C ASP A 177 -14.63 -7.37 -24.30
N LEU A 178 -13.90 -7.23 -25.39
CA LEU A 178 -12.47 -7.53 -25.48
C LEU A 178 -11.66 -6.58 -24.60
N GLU A 179 -11.95 -5.27 -24.63
CA GLU A 179 -11.29 -4.28 -23.78
C GLU A 179 -11.55 -4.55 -22.27
N ASP A 180 -12.79 -4.89 -21.91
CA ASP A 180 -13.17 -5.25 -20.55
C ASP A 180 -12.42 -6.52 -20.09
N CYS A 181 -12.40 -7.57 -20.90
CA CYS A 181 -11.64 -8.79 -20.60
C CYS A 181 -10.13 -8.53 -20.47
N ALA A 182 -9.55 -7.71 -21.33
CA ALA A 182 -8.14 -7.36 -21.28
C ALA A 182 -7.79 -6.61 -19.97
N ARG A 183 -8.65 -5.69 -19.53
CA ARG A 183 -8.52 -4.97 -18.26
C ARG A 183 -8.56 -5.92 -17.05
N ASP A 184 -9.51 -6.84 -17.02
CA ASP A 184 -9.66 -7.81 -15.94
C ASP A 184 -8.48 -8.80 -15.90
N LEU A 185 -7.99 -9.25 -17.06
CA LEU A 185 -6.77 -10.08 -17.15
C LEU A 185 -5.53 -9.35 -16.63
N LEU A 186 -5.40 -8.07 -16.94
CA LEU A 186 -4.31 -7.25 -16.43
C LEU A 186 -4.38 -7.09 -14.90
N LEU A 187 -5.59 -6.90 -14.36
CA LEU A 187 -5.82 -6.86 -12.91
C LEU A 187 -5.40 -8.19 -12.26
N LEU A 188 -5.85 -9.33 -12.78
CA LEU A 188 -5.44 -10.66 -12.28
C LEU A 188 -3.93 -10.85 -12.32
N LYS A 189 -3.26 -10.43 -13.40
CA LYS A 189 -1.79 -10.49 -13.50
C LYS A 189 -1.11 -9.67 -12.40
N ARG A 190 -1.58 -8.47 -12.13
CA ARG A 190 -1.08 -7.61 -11.05
C ARG A 190 -1.28 -8.27 -9.68
N MET A 191 -2.47 -8.82 -9.41
CA MET A 191 -2.79 -9.53 -8.16
C MET A 191 -1.87 -10.73 -7.95
N ARG A 192 -1.64 -11.56 -8.97
CA ARG A 192 -0.71 -12.69 -8.89
C ARG A 192 0.73 -12.24 -8.59
N ASN A 193 1.17 -11.13 -9.18
CA ASN A 193 2.49 -10.59 -8.89
C ASN A 193 2.63 -10.11 -7.43
N GLU A 194 1.59 -9.54 -6.85
CA GLU A 194 1.59 -9.17 -5.42
C GLU A 194 1.67 -10.41 -4.52
N ILE A 195 0.94 -11.50 -4.84
CA ILE A 195 1.03 -12.77 -4.10
C ILE A 195 2.44 -13.36 -4.18
N ASN A 196 3.06 -13.36 -5.36
CA ASN A 196 4.40 -13.93 -5.54
C ASN A 196 5.49 -13.19 -4.75
N LYS A 197 5.24 -11.92 -4.37
CA LYS A 197 6.13 -11.16 -3.47
C LYS A 197 5.98 -11.56 -2.00
N ALA A 198 4.88 -12.19 -1.64
CA ALA A 198 4.46 -12.54 -0.29
C ALA A 198 4.92 -13.94 0.07
N LYS A 199 6.13 -14.13 0.59
CA LYS A 199 6.77 -15.46 0.56
C LYS A 199 6.55 -16.33 1.81
N LEU A 200 6.60 -15.78 3.02
CA LEU A 200 6.71 -16.58 4.26
C LEU A 200 5.79 -16.15 5.40
N GLY A 201 4.85 -15.26 5.12
CA GLY A 201 3.96 -14.69 6.11
C GLY A 201 4.26 -13.24 6.43
N SER A 202 3.42 -12.66 7.27
CA SER A 202 3.48 -11.26 7.69
C SER A 202 3.58 -11.14 9.20
N ILE A 203 4.25 -10.08 9.64
CA ILE A 203 4.35 -9.65 11.03
C ILE A 203 3.74 -8.25 11.11
N ALA A 204 2.80 -8.04 12.04
CA ALA A 204 2.29 -6.73 12.39
C ALA A 204 3.24 -6.04 13.35
N LEU A 205 3.65 -4.83 13.04
CA LEU A 205 4.54 -4.01 13.87
C LEU A 205 3.68 -3.08 14.75
N VAL A 206 3.03 -3.65 15.75
CA VAL A 206 2.10 -2.91 16.63
C VAL A 206 2.83 -1.80 17.39
N GLY A 207 4.10 -2.02 17.77
CA GLY A 207 4.95 -0.99 18.37
C GLY A 207 5.21 0.23 17.45
N GLN A 208 4.88 0.15 16.15
CA GLN A 208 5.01 1.22 15.18
C GLN A 208 3.65 1.69 14.63
N ILE A 209 2.58 1.52 15.43
CA ILE A 209 1.26 2.09 15.10
C ILE A 209 1.40 3.58 14.76
N THR A 210 0.78 4.01 13.66
CA THR A 210 0.92 5.38 13.19
C THR A 210 -0.35 5.88 12.51
N THR A 211 -0.53 7.20 12.53
CA THR A 211 -1.59 7.88 11.81
C THR A 211 -1.01 8.59 10.60
N ILE A 212 -1.57 8.34 9.44
CA ILE A 212 -1.12 8.89 8.16
C ILE A 212 -2.22 9.67 7.45
N SER A 213 -1.86 10.61 6.59
CA SER A 213 -2.81 11.21 5.66
C SER A 213 -3.25 10.20 4.61
N LYS A 214 -4.56 10.16 4.32
CA LYS A 214 -5.13 9.28 3.28
C LYS A 214 -4.60 9.55 1.87
N ILE A 215 -4.04 10.72 1.62
CA ILE A 215 -3.36 11.05 0.35
C ILE A 215 -2.21 10.07 0.06
N ARG A 216 -1.60 9.49 1.10
CA ARG A 216 -0.48 8.53 1.03
C ARG A 216 -0.93 7.09 0.77
N ILE A 217 -2.23 6.83 0.66
CA ILE A 217 -2.75 5.49 0.33
C ILE A 217 -2.50 5.23 -1.16
N TYR A 218 -1.80 4.13 -1.42
CA TYR A 218 -1.49 3.66 -2.75
C TYR A 218 -2.59 2.72 -3.28
N ASP A 219 -3.01 1.75 -2.46
CA ASP A 219 -4.01 0.72 -2.79
C ASP A 219 -4.71 0.22 -1.50
N PRO A 220 -6.03 0.04 -1.47
CA PRO A 220 -7.00 0.38 -2.51
C PRO A 220 -7.49 1.83 -2.39
N LYS A 221 -7.70 2.52 -3.50
CA LYS A 221 -8.39 3.82 -3.58
C LYS A 221 -9.87 3.66 -3.91
N THR A 222 -10.19 2.63 -4.68
CA THR A 222 -11.54 2.27 -5.14
C THR A 222 -11.94 0.87 -4.68
N ASN A 223 -13.20 0.50 -4.89
CA ASN A 223 -13.67 -0.87 -4.61
C ASN A 223 -13.19 -1.90 -5.63
N PHE A 224 -12.62 -1.47 -6.75
CA PHE A 224 -12.12 -2.34 -7.82
C PHE A 224 -10.63 -2.64 -7.69
N ASP A 225 -9.92 -1.96 -6.78
CA ASP A 225 -8.49 -2.12 -6.62
C ASP A 225 -8.12 -3.47 -5.96
N ILE A 226 -6.84 -3.82 -6.06
CA ILE A 226 -6.33 -5.15 -5.71
C ILE A 226 -6.64 -5.51 -4.26
N LEU A 227 -6.33 -4.62 -3.32
CA LEU A 227 -6.51 -4.88 -1.89
C LEU A 227 -7.93 -4.58 -1.37
N SER A 228 -8.85 -4.14 -2.24
CA SER A 228 -10.22 -3.87 -1.82
C SER A 228 -10.86 -5.10 -1.15
N ASN A 229 -11.39 -4.91 0.06
CA ASN A 229 -12.03 -5.94 0.90
C ASN A 229 -11.10 -7.09 1.35
N VAL A 230 -9.78 -6.99 1.13
CA VAL A 230 -8.81 -7.89 1.77
C VAL A 230 -8.69 -7.48 3.23
N LYS A 231 -8.95 -8.40 4.18
CA LYS A 231 -8.95 -8.08 5.60
C LYS A 231 -8.51 -9.26 6.46
N LEU A 232 -7.99 -8.95 7.65
CA LEU A 232 -7.68 -9.93 8.67
C LEU A 232 -8.92 -10.50 9.34
N SER A 233 -8.80 -11.71 9.88
CA SER A 233 -9.79 -12.32 10.76
C SER A 233 -9.94 -11.55 12.07
N ASN A 234 -11.07 -11.77 12.76
CA ASN A 234 -11.28 -11.19 14.07
C ASN A 234 -10.24 -11.70 15.07
N GLU A 235 -9.84 -12.98 15.00
CA GLU A 235 -8.81 -13.57 15.87
C GLU A 235 -7.49 -12.76 15.79
N LYS A 236 -7.02 -12.44 14.59
CA LYS A 236 -5.79 -11.65 14.42
C LYS A 236 -5.95 -10.20 14.86
N LEU A 237 -7.14 -9.63 14.67
CA LEU A 237 -7.45 -8.29 15.16
C LEU A 237 -7.51 -8.23 16.68
N ASP A 238 -8.06 -9.24 17.34
CA ASP A 238 -8.10 -9.32 18.81
C ASP A 238 -6.67 -9.40 19.38
N ARG A 239 -5.77 -10.16 18.75
CA ARG A 239 -4.36 -10.20 19.12
C ARG A 239 -3.68 -8.83 18.95
N ILE A 240 -3.98 -8.10 17.87
CA ILE A 240 -3.47 -6.73 17.68
C ILE A 240 -3.99 -5.81 18.77
N ASP A 241 -5.28 -5.91 19.15
CA ASP A 241 -5.85 -5.11 20.24
C ASP A 241 -5.19 -5.39 21.58
N GLN A 242 -4.97 -6.66 21.91
CA GLN A 242 -4.27 -7.07 23.14
C GLN A 242 -2.86 -6.48 23.16
N GLU A 243 -2.14 -6.53 22.05
CA GLU A 243 -0.79 -5.97 21.97
C GLU A 243 -0.79 -4.44 22.05
N ILE A 244 -1.79 -3.74 21.46
CA ILE A 244 -1.97 -2.30 21.62
C ILE A 244 -2.20 -1.96 23.11
N ILE A 245 -3.11 -2.68 23.78
CA ILE A 245 -3.40 -2.45 25.21
C ILE A 245 -2.15 -2.69 26.06
N SER A 246 -1.43 -3.79 25.80
CA SER A 246 -0.22 -4.14 26.54
C SER A 246 0.91 -3.12 26.39
N ASN A 247 1.09 -2.56 25.17
CA ASN A 247 2.21 -1.66 24.89
C ASN A 247 1.92 -0.19 25.19
N PHE A 248 0.66 0.26 25.06
CA PHE A 248 0.32 1.68 25.08
C PHE A 248 -0.61 2.06 26.24
N THR A 249 -0.97 1.12 27.11
CA THR A 249 -1.81 1.40 28.28
C THR A 249 -1.29 0.69 29.54
N ASN A 250 -1.69 1.19 30.71
CA ASN A 250 -1.42 0.54 32.01
C ASN A 250 -2.47 -0.53 32.36
N ARG A 251 -3.38 -0.87 31.47
CA ARG A 251 -4.40 -1.90 31.74
C ARG A 251 -3.75 -3.26 31.66
N LYS A 252 -4.01 -4.07 32.71
CA LYS A 252 -3.71 -5.53 32.71
C LYS A 252 -4.84 -6.22 31.92
N ILE A 253 -4.46 -7.04 30.92
CA ILE A 253 -5.38 -7.91 30.16
C ILE A 253 -5.53 -9.22 30.93
#